data_aad4fc18ccdae7fe7ec8c245e5e916fd
#
_entry.id   aad4fc18ccdae7fe7ec8c245e5e916fd
#
_cell.length_a   1.000
_cell.length_b   1.000
_cell.length_c   1.000
_cell.angle_alpha   90.00
_cell.angle_beta   90.00
_cell.angle_gamma   90.00
#
_symmetry.space_group_name_H-M   'P 1'
#
loop_
_entity.id
_entity.type
_entity.pdbx_description
1 polymer ?
#
loop_
_entity_poly.entity_id
_entity_poly.type
_entity_poly.pdbx_seq_one_letter_code
_entity_poly.pdbx_strand_id
1 'polypeptide(L)'
;MEQQLWRQGCSFVVGVDEAGRGPLAGPVVAAAAVLPRDGTGLPSIIRLDDSKKMTEEEREAAFEALEAASRDFERTGVAFAFCVLPPSLVDEVNILEATMLAMDRAVQELSEKLRGGGQGGTEGSSPGALPLAVLVDGNRLPPRLLAAQQQQQQQQTSESSKFLARAVVKGDAKITAIAAASVVAKVTRDRLMRAAAEKWPRYGFDTHKGYGTTAHVAAIRKYGPCEIHRRSFEPIKSLVGWTRGEMGSEE
;
A
#
# COMPACT_ATOMS: atom_id res chain seq x y z
N MET A 1 -8.85 -9.23 16.29
CA MET A 1 -9.67 -8.23 15.57
C MET A 1 -10.29 -8.85 14.32
N GLU A 2 -9.53 -9.43 13.40
CA GLU A 2 -10.02 -10.09 12.18
C GLU A 2 -11.12 -11.12 12.48
N GLN A 3 -10.89 -12.06 13.40
CA GLN A 3 -11.89 -13.05 13.81
C GLN A 3 -13.20 -12.44 14.31
N GLN A 4 -13.13 -11.28 14.99
CA GLN A 4 -14.35 -10.58 15.44
C GLN A 4 -15.13 -10.01 14.26
N LEU A 5 -14.45 -9.46 13.26
CA LEU A 5 -15.07 -8.90 12.04
C LEU A 5 -15.74 -10.00 11.21
N TRP A 6 -15.11 -11.17 11.09
CA TRP A 6 -15.73 -12.33 10.44
C TRP A 6 -16.98 -12.82 11.16
N ARG A 7 -16.95 -12.85 12.52
CA ARG A 7 -18.16 -13.19 13.32
C ARG A 7 -19.27 -12.16 13.17
N GLN A 8 -18.93 -10.91 12.82
CA GLN A 8 -19.90 -9.84 12.57
C GLN A 8 -20.43 -9.85 11.12
N GLY A 9 -20.11 -10.88 10.32
CA GLY A 9 -20.65 -11.08 8.98
C GLY A 9 -19.82 -10.43 7.85
N CYS A 10 -18.61 -9.89 8.13
CA CYS A 10 -17.74 -9.44 7.05
C CYS A 10 -17.26 -10.64 6.23
N SER A 11 -17.41 -10.56 4.91
CA SER A 11 -16.93 -11.59 3.99
C SER A 11 -15.40 -11.52 3.83
N PHE A 12 -14.87 -10.30 3.81
CA PHE A 12 -13.45 -10.05 3.67
C PHE A 12 -12.96 -9.07 4.72
N VAL A 13 -11.74 -9.30 5.21
CA VAL A 13 -10.98 -8.36 6.03
C VAL A 13 -9.76 -7.97 5.24
N VAL A 14 -9.74 -6.73 4.74
CA VAL A 14 -8.64 -6.14 3.97
C VAL A 14 -7.67 -5.45 4.93
N GLY A 15 -6.41 -5.80 4.86
CA GLY A 15 -5.32 -5.04 5.47
C GLY A 15 -4.71 -4.07 4.47
N VAL A 16 -4.34 -2.87 4.93
CA VAL A 16 -3.73 -1.83 4.09
C VAL A 16 -2.52 -1.26 4.79
N ASP A 17 -1.41 -1.13 4.06
CA ASP A 17 -0.17 -0.51 4.55
C ASP A 17 0.58 0.19 3.41
N GLU A 18 1.59 1.00 3.76
CA GLU A 18 2.41 1.71 2.80
C GLU A 18 3.91 1.54 3.03
N ALA A 19 4.67 1.78 1.97
CA ALA A 19 6.13 1.90 2.00
C ALA A 19 6.59 3.17 1.28
N GLY A 20 7.62 3.82 1.82
CA GLY A 20 8.26 4.93 1.12
C GLY A 20 7.79 6.33 1.49
N ARG A 21 7.24 6.57 2.69
CA ARG A 21 6.89 7.94 3.15
C ARG A 21 8.11 8.80 3.47
N GLY A 22 9.11 8.24 4.15
CA GLY A 22 10.27 8.97 4.65
C GLY A 22 11.44 9.19 3.68
N PRO A 23 11.65 8.38 2.63
CA PRO A 23 12.77 8.55 1.70
C PRO A 23 12.76 9.89 0.95
N LEU A 24 13.96 10.36 0.59
CA LEU A 24 14.22 11.56 -0.22
C LEU A 24 13.98 11.30 -1.71
N ALA A 25 13.94 10.04 -2.13
CA ALA A 25 13.81 9.65 -3.52
C ALA A 25 12.90 8.42 -3.67
N GLY A 26 12.31 8.29 -4.85
CA GLY A 26 11.49 7.16 -5.24
C GLY A 26 10.01 7.32 -4.88
N PRO A 27 9.18 6.38 -5.34
CA PRO A 27 7.74 6.42 -5.19
C PRO A 27 7.29 6.18 -3.75
N VAL A 28 6.04 6.56 -3.44
CA VAL A 28 5.27 5.95 -2.36
C VAL A 28 4.46 4.78 -2.94
N VAL A 29 4.44 3.66 -2.22
CA VAL A 29 3.70 2.46 -2.60
C VAL A 29 2.77 2.10 -1.47
N ALA A 30 1.48 1.93 -1.75
CA ALA A 30 0.53 1.35 -0.81
C ALA A 30 0.01 0.03 -1.36
N ALA A 31 -0.31 -0.90 -0.48
CA ALA A 31 -0.90 -2.17 -0.83
C ALA A 31 -2.12 -2.48 0.03
N ALA A 32 -3.02 -3.27 -0.53
CA ALA A 32 -4.17 -3.86 0.14
C ALA A 32 -4.11 -5.38 -0.04
N ALA A 33 -4.40 -6.14 1.00
CA ALA A 33 -4.36 -7.60 0.95
C ALA A 33 -5.53 -8.23 1.73
N VAL A 34 -6.02 -9.37 1.24
CA VAL A 34 -6.93 -10.29 1.95
C VAL A 34 -6.27 -11.64 2.11
N LEU A 35 -6.57 -12.28 3.22
CA LEU A 35 -6.07 -13.61 3.56
C LEU A 35 -7.25 -14.52 3.96
N PRO A 36 -7.13 -15.85 3.85
CA PRO A 36 -8.17 -16.78 4.26
C PRO A 36 -8.44 -16.69 5.77
N ARG A 37 -9.72 -16.91 6.16
CA ARG A 37 -10.19 -16.78 7.56
C ARG A 37 -9.51 -17.70 8.55
N ASP A 38 -9.19 -18.90 8.12
CA ASP A 38 -8.63 -19.98 8.93
C ASP A 38 -7.12 -20.14 8.78
N GLY A 39 -6.50 -19.28 7.96
CA GLY A 39 -5.07 -19.38 7.65
C GLY A 39 -4.71 -20.60 6.80
N THR A 40 -5.69 -21.40 6.36
CA THR A 40 -5.43 -22.54 5.45
C THR A 40 -5.01 -22.00 4.09
N GLY A 41 -4.05 -22.68 3.44
CA GLY A 41 -3.54 -22.27 2.13
C GLY A 41 -2.47 -21.17 2.18
N LEU A 42 -2.20 -20.57 3.35
CA LEU A 42 -1.02 -19.73 3.52
C LEU A 42 0.20 -20.63 3.63
N PRO A 43 1.23 -20.45 2.79
CA PRO A 43 2.51 -21.10 2.99
C PRO A 43 3.03 -20.80 4.40
N SER A 44 3.57 -21.82 5.11
CA SER A 44 4.10 -21.66 6.47
C SER A 44 5.25 -20.65 6.58
N ILE A 45 5.82 -20.24 5.45
CA ILE A 45 6.83 -19.20 5.31
C ILE A 45 6.25 -17.79 5.54
N ILE A 46 4.91 -17.62 5.42
CA ILE A 46 4.23 -16.38 5.76
C ILE A 46 4.05 -16.34 7.29
N ARG A 47 5.15 -16.31 8.00
CA ARG A 47 5.19 -15.78 9.35
C ARG A 47 5.07 -14.26 9.25
N LEU A 48 3.83 -13.80 9.21
CA LEU A 48 3.50 -12.37 9.22
C LEU A 48 3.68 -11.83 10.65
N ASP A 49 4.88 -12.00 11.19
CA ASP A 49 5.40 -11.16 12.23
C ASP A 49 5.90 -9.86 11.57
N ASP A 50 5.83 -8.78 12.31
CA ASP A 50 6.28 -7.42 11.98
C ASP A 50 7.26 -7.41 10.77
N SER A 51 6.79 -7.00 9.57
CA SER A 51 7.58 -7.01 8.33
C SER A 51 8.92 -6.27 8.45
N LYS A 52 9.03 -5.38 9.46
CA LYS A 52 10.24 -4.62 9.79
C LYS A 52 11.30 -5.47 10.48
N LYS A 53 10.93 -6.63 11.04
CA LYS A 53 11.86 -7.59 11.67
C LYS A 53 12.33 -8.68 10.70
N MET A 54 11.67 -8.81 9.55
CA MET A 54 12.06 -9.76 8.51
C MET A 54 13.32 -9.27 7.78
N THR A 55 14.19 -10.20 7.39
CA THR A 55 15.27 -9.91 6.46
C THR A 55 14.73 -9.59 5.06
N GLU A 56 15.57 -9.09 4.15
CA GLU A 56 15.15 -8.81 2.77
C GLU A 56 14.75 -10.11 2.06
N GLU A 57 15.51 -11.19 2.27
CA GLU A 57 15.24 -12.51 1.70
C GLU A 57 13.92 -13.11 2.21
N GLU A 58 13.65 -12.99 3.51
CA GLU A 58 12.38 -13.45 4.09
C GLU A 58 11.18 -12.69 3.53
N ARG A 59 11.32 -11.37 3.31
CA ARG A 59 10.24 -10.57 2.68
C ARG A 59 10.02 -10.94 1.22
N GLU A 60 11.10 -11.14 0.45
CA GLU A 60 10.99 -11.58 -0.95
C GLU A 60 10.32 -12.96 -1.03
N ALA A 61 10.71 -13.92 -0.21
CA ALA A 61 10.09 -15.24 -0.17
C ALA A 61 8.60 -15.17 0.23
N ALA A 62 8.25 -14.32 1.20
CA ALA A 62 6.87 -14.11 1.58
C ALA A 62 6.05 -13.44 0.46
N PHE A 63 6.62 -12.48 -0.26
CA PHE A 63 5.98 -11.86 -1.42
C PHE A 63 5.72 -12.87 -2.54
N GLU A 64 6.71 -13.69 -2.90
CA GLU A 64 6.57 -14.73 -3.93
C GLU A 64 5.48 -15.75 -3.55
N ALA A 65 5.42 -16.13 -2.28
CA ALA A 65 4.38 -17.01 -1.77
C ALA A 65 2.97 -16.37 -1.84
N LEU A 66 2.84 -15.08 -1.49
CA LEU A 66 1.59 -14.33 -1.64
C LEU A 66 1.19 -14.21 -3.12
N GLU A 67 2.16 -13.91 -4.00
CA GLU A 67 1.92 -13.81 -5.44
C GLU A 67 1.46 -15.15 -6.02
N ALA A 68 2.13 -16.25 -5.68
CA ALA A 68 1.74 -17.58 -6.14
C ALA A 68 0.33 -17.95 -5.65
N ALA A 69 0.01 -17.68 -4.38
CA ALA A 69 -1.30 -17.95 -3.81
C ALA A 69 -2.40 -17.09 -4.47
N SER A 70 -2.12 -15.84 -4.77
CA SER A 70 -3.09 -14.91 -5.37
C SER A 70 -3.51 -15.25 -6.80
N ARG A 71 -2.78 -16.11 -7.48
CA ARG A 71 -3.14 -16.61 -8.84
C ARG A 71 -4.34 -17.55 -8.83
N ASP A 72 -4.64 -18.15 -7.69
CA ASP A 72 -5.77 -19.07 -7.48
C ASP A 72 -6.56 -18.65 -6.23
N PHE A 73 -7.19 -17.48 -6.34
CA PHE A 73 -7.94 -16.87 -5.24
C PHE A 73 -9.08 -17.77 -4.74
N GLU A 74 -9.78 -18.46 -5.65
CA GLU A 74 -10.92 -19.31 -5.29
C GLU A 74 -10.51 -20.44 -4.33
N ARG A 75 -9.30 -20.98 -4.54
CA ARG A 75 -8.76 -22.06 -3.70
C ARG A 75 -8.05 -21.55 -2.45
N THR A 76 -7.32 -20.42 -2.57
CA THR A 76 -6.42 -19.96 -1.51
C THR A 76 -7.04 -18.90 -0.60
N GLY A 77 -8.02 -18.16 -1.08
CA GLY A 77 -8.57 -16.98 -0.39
C GLY A 77 -7.57 -15.82 -0.27
N VAL A 78 -6.46 -15.85 -1.01
CA VAL A 78 -5.41 -14.81 -0.99
C VAL A 78 -5.56 -13.92 -2.21
N ALA A 79 -5.70 -12.63 -1.99
CA ALA A 79 -5.59 -11.64 -3.06
C ALA A 79 -4.92 -10.37 -2.53
N PHE A 80 -4.25 -9.64 -3.40
CA PHE A 80 -3.72 -8.33 -3.11
C PHE A 80 -3.72 -7.42 -4.34
N ALA A 81 -3.63 -6.13 -4.07
CA ALA A 81 -3.38 -5.10 -5.06
C ALA A 81 -2.44 -4.05 -4.46
N PHE A 82 -1.78 -3.28 -5.31
CA PHE A 82 -0.93 -2.18 -4.87
C PHE A 82 -0.99 -1.01 -5.84
N CYS A 83 -0.72 0.18 -5.32
CA CYS A 83 -0.64 1.40 -6.10
C CYS A 83 0.72 2.06 -5.90
N VAL A 84 1.34 2.45 -7.00
CA VAL A 84 2.64 3.16 -7.03
C VAL A 84 2.39 4.60 -7.46
N LEU A 85 2.73 5.56 -6.63
CA LEU A 85 2.63 6.97 -6.97
C LEU A 85 4.02 7.60 -7.09
N PRO A 86 4.30 8.31 -8.20
CA PRO A 86 5.63 8.85 -8.49
C PRO A 86 6.00 10.01 -7.55
N PRO A 87 7.31 10.32 -7.44
CA PRO A 87 7.80 11.46 -6.67
C PRO A 87 7.20 12.80 -7.09
N SER A 88 6.93 13.00 -8.38
CA SER A 88 6.29 14.22 -8.89
C SER A 88 4.92 14.48 -8.25
N LEU A 89 4.10 13.44 -8.13
CA LEU A 89 2.81 13.58 -7.45
C LEU A 89 2.98 13.83 -5.94
N VAL A 90 4.01 13.25 -5.30
CA VAL A 90 4.33 13.56 -3.90
C VAL A 90 4.68 15.03 -3.73
N ASP A 91 5.41 15.62 -4.66
CA ASP A 91 5.76 17.03 -4.64
C ASP A 91 4.53 17.93 -4.88
N GLU A 92 3.61 17.51 -5.75
CA GLU A 92 2.38 18.22 -6.07
C GLU A 92 1.41 18.28 -4.88
N VAL A 93 1.06 17.12 -4.31
CA VAL A 93 -0.02 17.02 -3.30
C VAL A 93 0.47 16.92 -1.86
N ASN A 94 1.73 16.69 -1.60
CA ASN A 94 2.46 16.26 -0.39
C ASN A 94 2.39 14.75 -0.11
N ILE A 95 3.29 14.28 0.77
CA ILE A 95 3.43 12.85 1.06
C ILE A 95 2.22 12.25 1.77
N LEU A 96 1.52 13.00 2.61
CA LEU A 96 0.33 12.50 3.31
C LEU A 96 -0.80 12.23 2.32
N GLU A 97 -1.12 13.21 1.49
CA GLU A 97 -2.19 13.09 0.48
C GLU A 97 -1.85 12.01 -0.57
N ALA A 98 -0.59 11.96 -1.03
CA ALA A 98 -0.13 10.91 -1.94
C ALA A 98 -0.28 9.52 -1.30
N THR A 99 0.08 9.36 -0.02
CA THR A 99 -0.10 8.09 0.69
C THR A 99 -1.57 7.69 0.78
N MET A 100 -2.44 8.62 1.19
CA MET A 100 -3.88 8.36 1.29
C MET A 100 -4.50 7.99 -0.07
N LEU A 101 -4.10 8.69 -1.12
CA LEU A 101 -4.53 8.37 -2.49
C LEU A 101 -4.05 7.00 -2.95
N ALA A 102 -2.80 6.63 -2.64
CA ALA A 102 -2.27 5.31 -2.97
C ALA A 102 -3.04 4.19 -2.26
N MET A 103 -3.36 4.38 -0.97
CA MET A 103 -4.16 3.44 -0.19
C MET A 103 -5.58 3.29 -0.75
N ASP A 104 -6.27 4.41 -1.06
CA ASP A 104 -7.59 4.38 -1.67
C ASP A 104 -7.60 3.59 -2.99
N ARG A 105 -6.61 3.83 -3.87
CA ARG A 105 -6.48 3.13 -5.15
C ARG A 105 -6.18 1.64 -4.97
N ALA A 106 -5.31 1.27 -4.04
CA ALA A 106 -5.00 -0.13 -3.76
C ALA A 106 -6.24 -0.89 -3.25
N VAL A 107 -7.05 -0.28 -2.36
CA VAL A 107 -8.31 -0.88 -1.89
C VAL A 107 -9.33 -0.98 -3.02
N GLN A 108 -9.44 0.04 -3.86
CA GLN A 108 -10.35 0.02 -5.00
C GLN A 108 -9.99 -1.13 -5.97
N GLU A 109 -8.72 -1.23 -6.38
CA GLU A 109 -8.25 -2.29 -7.29
C GLU A 109 -8.45 -3.68 -6.70
N LEU A 110 -8.16 -3.88 -5.41
CA LEU A 110 -8.43 -5.14 -4.73
C LEU A 110 -9.93 -5.47 -4.72
N SER A 111 -10.78 -4.47 -4.43
CA SER A 111 -12.24 -4.66 -4.41
C SER A 111 -12.78 -5.07 -5.79
N GLU A 112 -12.22 -4.54 -6.87
CA GLU A 112 -12.57 -4.93 -8.25
C GLU A 112 -12.12 -6.37 -8.55
N LYS A 113 -10.92 -6.77 -8.14
CA LYS A 113 -10.46 -8.18 -8.25
C LYS A 113 -11.37 -9.16 -7.50
N LEU A 114 -11.78 -8.81 -6.28
CA LEU A 114 -12.67 -9.64 -5.46
C LEU A 114 -14.08 -9.79 -6.05
N ARG A 115 -14.54 -8.82 -6.84
CA ARG A 115 -15.84 -8.90 -7.56
C ARG A 115 -15.73 -9.70 -8.85
N GLY A 116 -14.61 -9.59 -9.59
CA GLY A 116 -14.39 -10.25 -10.88
C GLY A 116 -14.05 -11.74 -10.78
N GLY A 117 -13.54 -12.22 -9.62
CA GLY A 117 -13.22 -13.63 -9.37
C GLY A 117 -14.45 -14.51 -9.10
N GLY A 118 -15.62 -13.95 -8.89
CA GLY A 118 -16.88 -14.68 -8.76
C GLY A 118 -17.56 -14.87 -10.12
N GLN A 119 -17.14 -15.83 -10.93
CA GLN A 119 -17.91 -16.29 -12.10
C GLN A 119 -19.22 -16.93 -11.63
N GLY A 120 -20.30 -16.15 -11.57
CA GLY A 120 -21.62 -16.63 -11.20
C GLY A 120 -22.66 -15.54 -10.93
N GLY A 121 -22.32 -14.28 -11.07
CA GLY A 121 -23.28 -13.18 -10.97
C GLY A 121 -24.08 -13.04 -12.26
N THR A 122 -25.36 -13.44 -12.24
CA THR A 122 -26.35 -13.13 -13.28
C THR A 122 -26.28 -11.65 -13.63
N GLU A 123 -26.18 -11.34 -14.93
CA GLU A 123 -26.36 -9.99 -15.49
C GLU A 123 -27.65 -9.40 -14.95
N GLY A 124 -27.58 -8.35 -14.13
CA GLY A 124 -28.76 -7.66 -13.59
C GLY A 124 -28.74 -7.38 -12.08
N SER A 125 -27.78 -7.90 -11.32
CA SER A 125 -27.65 -7.51 -9.91
C SER A 125 -26.88 -6.20 -9.83
N SER A 126 -27.51 -5.15 -9.29
CA SER A 126 -26.81 -3.95 -8.79
C SER A 126 -25.60 -4.41 -7.99
N PRO A 127 -24.43 -3.75 -8.11
CA PRO A 127 -23.23 -4.16 -7.40
C PRO A 127 -23.49 -4.03 -5.89
N GLY A 128 -24.04 -5.10 -5.30
CA GLY A 128 -24.18 -5.21 -3.85
C GLY A 128 -22.80 -5.01 -3.25
N ALA A 129 -22.66 -4.03 -2.38
CA ALA A 129 -21.41 -3.80 -1.70
C ALA A 129 -21.04 -5.09 -0.94
N LEU A 130 -19.88 -5.68 -1.27
CA LEU A 130 -19.37 -6.80 -0.50
C LEU A 130 -19.25 -6.38 0.97
N PRO A 131 -19.70 -7.20 1.93
CA PRO A 131 -19.51 -6.93 3.35
C PRO A 131 -18.01 -6.96 3.65
N LEU A 132 -17.41 -5.77 3.64
CA LEU A 132 -15.97 -5.56 3.63
C LEU A 132 -15.55 -4.80 4.88
N ALA A 133 -14.57 -5.32 5.59
CA ALA A 133 -13.85 -4.57 6.62
C ALA A 133 -12.46 -4.19 6.11
N VAL A 134 -12.12 -2.90 6.15
CA VAL A 134 -10.81 -2.38 5.76
C VAL A 134 -10.06 -1.90 7.01
N LEU A 135 -8.92 -2.50 7.28
CA LEU A 135 -8.03 -2.18 8.39
C LEU A 135 -6.77 -1.51 7.84
N VAL A 136 -6.55 -0.25 8.17
CA VAL A 136 -5.44 0.57 7.65
C VAL A 136 -4.38 0.73 8.73
N ASP A 137 -3.11 0.47 8.42
CA ASP A 137 -2.03 0.79 9.36
C ASP A 137 -1.95 2.30 9.64
N GLY A 138 -1.65 2.65 10.89
CA GLY A 138 -1.53 4.03 11.31
C GLY A 138 -2.74 4.56 12.08
N ASN A 139 -2.89 5.89 12.09
CA ASN A 139 -3.88 6.61 12.91
C ASN A 139 -4.91 7.38 12.08
N ARG A 140 -4.90 7.26 10.76
CA ARG A 140 -5.79 7.96 9.83
C ARG A 140 -6.38 7.01 8.80
N LEU A 141 -7.59 7.31 8.37
CA LEU A 141 -8.23 6.65 7.23
C LEU A 141 -8.07 7.50 5.97
N PRO A 142 -7.87 6.87 4.81
CA PRO A 142 -8.04 7.51 3.53
C PRO A 142 -9.41 8.19 3.40
N PRO A 143 -9.48 9.40 2.80
CA PRO A 143 -10.73 10.17 2.75
C PRO A 143 -11.90 9.46 2.09
N ARG A 144 -11.65 8.67 1.03
CA ARG A 144 -12.71 7.91 0.34
C ARG A 144 -13.27 6.79 1.21
N LEU A 145 -12.42 6.07 1.95
CA LEU A 145 -12.87 5.03 2.88
C LEU A 145 -13.70 5.63 4.01
N LEU A 146 -13.30 6.79 4.52
CA LEU A 146 -14.06 7.51 5.54
C LEU A 146 -15.42 7.97 5.00
N ALA A 147 -15.46 8.56 3.80
CA ALA A 147 -16.69 8.97 3.15
C ALA A 147 -17.66 7.80 2.88
N ALA A 148 -17.14 6.67 2.38
CA ALA A 148 -17.92 5.45 2.14
C ALA A 148 -18.56 4.93 3.45
N GLN A 149 -17.82 4.94 4.55
CA GLN A 149 -18.34 4.53 5.86
C GLN A 149 -19.43 5.47 6.37
N GLN A 150 -19.27 6.79 6.20
CA GLN A 150 -20.26 7.80 6.60
C GLN A 150 -21.56 7.67 5.78
N GLN A 151 -21.44 7.49 4.46
CA GLN A 151 -22.59 7.31 3.57
C GLN A 151 -23.42 6.08 3.95
N GLN A 152 -22.77 4.97 4.29
CA GLN A 152 -23.46 3.76 4.72
C GLN A 152 -24.20 3.96 6.04
N GLN A 153 -23.63 4.67 7.00
CA GLN A 153 -24.28 4.98 8.27
C GLN A 153 -25.57 5.81 8.09
N GLN A 154 -25.58 6.70 7.09
CA GLN A 154 -26.73 7.54 6.77
C GLN A 154 -27.87 6.79 6.05
N GLN A 155 -27.54 5.78 5.25
CA GLN A 155 -28.51 5.08 4.39
C GLN A 155 -29.26 3.95 5.08
N GLN A 156 -29.02 3.63 6.36
CA GLN A 156 -29.63 2.51 7.09
C GLN A 156 -29.72 1.20 6.27
N THR A 157 -28.71 0.94 5.45
CA THR A 157 -28.69 -0.22 4.56
C THR A 157 -28.67 -1.53 5.35
N SER A 158 -29.31 -2.56 4.78
CA SER A 158 -29.45 -3.89 5.36
C SER A 158 -28.10 -4.48 5.84
N GLU A 159 -28.14 -5.36 6.83
CA GLU A 159 -26.95 -6.02 7.42
C GLU A 159 -26.02 -6.70 6.39
N SER A 160 -26.54 -7.04 5.22
CA SER A 160 -25.81 -7.70 4.13
C SER A 160 -24.81 -6.80 3.36
N SER A 161 -24.78 -5.49 3.63
CA SER A 161 -23.89 -4.53 2.95
C SER A 161 -22.95 -3.78 3.90
N LYS A 162 -22.49 -4.43 4.98
CA LYS A 162 -21.63 -3.75 5.96
C LYS A 162 -20.26 -3.42 5.38
N PHE A 163 -19.99 -2.11 5.21
CA PHE A 163 -18.64 -1.59 5.02
C PHE A 163 -18.12 -1.00 6.35
N LEU A 164 -16.95 -1.43 6.78
CA LEU A 164 -16.28 -0.92 7.97
C LEU A 164 -14.86 -0.52 7.62
N ALA A 165 -14.45 0.70 7.92
CA ALA A 165 -13.06 1.11 7.83
C ALA A 165 -12.53 1.50 9.22
N ARG A 166 -11.31 1.07 9.56
CA ARG A 166 -10.69 1.37 10.85
C ARG A 166 -9.18 1.55 10.70
N ALA A 167 -8.65 2.64 11.27
CA ALA A 167 -7.22 2.82 11.45
C ALA A 167 -6.72 2.01 12.66
N VAL A 168 -5.58 1.36 12.53
CA VAL A 168 -4.98 0.48 13.56
C VAL A 168 -3.52 0.87 13.74
N VAL A 169 -3.21 1.52 14.86
CA VAL A 169 -1.83 1.92 15.17
C VAL A 169 -0.95 0.68 15.38
N LYS A 170 0.17 0.60 14.64
CA LYS A 170 1.05 -0.56 14.56
C LYS A 170 0.27 -1.81 14.14
N GLY A 171 -0.55 -1.67 13.11
CA GLY A 171 -1.42 -2.72 12.60
C GLY A 171 -0.61 -3.86 11.97
N ASP A 172 0.52 -3.54 11.36
CA ASP A 172 1.48 -4.48 10.78
C ASP A 172 1.96 -5.57 11.77
N ALA A 173 2.06 -5.22 13.04
CA ALA A 173 2.44 -6.15 14.12
C ALA A 173 1.23 -6.85 14.79
N LYS A 174 -0.01 -6.54 14.43
CA LYS A 174 -1.22 -7.01 15.14
C LYS A 174 -2.24 -7.71 14.25
N ILE A 175 -2.23 -7.40 12.96
CA ILE A 175 -3.25 -7.79 11.98
C ILE A 175 -2.55 -8.44 10.80
N THR A 176 -2.85 -9.71 10.59
CA THR A 176 -2.18 -10.53 9.57
C THR A 176 -2.35 -9.99 8.16
N ALA A 177 -3.56 -9.50 7.82
CA ALA A 177 -3.81 -8.88 6.53
C ALA A 177 -3.01 -7.57 6.32
N ILE A 178 -2.81 -6.75 7.38
CA ILE A 178 -1.97 -5.55 7.30
C ILE A 178 -0.50 -5.94 7.12
N ALA A 179 -0.03 -6.96 7.83
CA ALA A 179 1.35 -7.46 7.67
C ALA A 179 1.60 -7.97 6.24
N ALA A 180 0.63 -8.66 5.62
CA ALA A 180 0.71 -9.07 4.22
C ALA A 180 0.80 -7.84 3.29
N ALA A 181 -0.05 -6.83 3.48
CA ALA A 181 0.00 -5.59 2.72
C ALA A 181 1.36 -4.88 2.89
N SER A 182 1.91 -4.85 4.11
CA SER A 182 3.23 -4.28 4.41
C SER A 182 4.34 -4.96 3.60
N VAL A 183 4.35 -6.30 3.54
CA VAL A 183 5.29 -7.07 2.72
C VAL A 183 5.14 -6.70 1.24
N VAL A 184 3.91 -6.69 0.73
CA VAL A 184 3.64 -6.34 -0.68
C VAL A 184 4.12 -4.93 -1.01
N ALA A 185 3.78 -3.94 -0.20
CA ALA A 185 4.20 -2.55 -0.42
C ALA A 185 5.72 -2.40 -0.33
N LYS A 186 6.36 -3.03 0.65
CA LYS A 186 7.80 -2.93 0.89
C LYS A 186 8.61 -3.60 -0.22
N VAL A 187 8.28 -4.84 -0.59
CA VAL A 187 9.01 -5.57 -1.64
C VAL A 187 8.84 -4.90 -2.99
N THR A 188 7.61 -4.50 -3.34
CA THR A 188 7.35 -3.76 -4.59
C THR A 188 8.20 -2.50 -4.66
N ARG A 189 8.24 -1.70 -3.59
CA ARG A 189 9.04 -0.49 -3.56
C ARG A 189 10.54 -0.76 -3.64
N ASP A 190 11.05 -1.74 -2.90
CA ASP A 190 12.47 -2.06 -2.88
C ASP A 190 12.95 -2.56 -4.25
N ARG A 191 12.13 -3.34 -4.97
CA ARG A 191 12.38 -3.76 -6.35
C ARG A 191 12.47 -2.55 -7.30
N LEU A 192 11.56 -1.58 -7.18
CA LEU A 192 11.59 -0.33 -7.95
C LEU A 192 12.87 0.50 -7.65
N MET A 193 13.29 0.55 -6.40
CA MET A 193 14.52 1.26 -6.03
C MET A 193 15.79 0.55 -6.49
N ARG A 194 15.80 -0.78 -6.58
CA ARG A 194 16.90 -1.55 -7.21
C ARG A 194 16.98 -1.26 -8.71
N ALA A 195 15.88 -1.28 -9.42
CA ALA A 195 15.84 -0.89 -10.84
C ALA A 195 16.27 0.57 -11.05
N ALA A 196 15.91 1.47 -10.14
CA ALA A 196 16.37 2.85 -10.16
C ALA A 196 17.88 2.99 -9.96
N ALA A 197 18.50 2.10 -9.19
CA ALA A 197 19.96 2.11 -9.01
C ALA A 197 20.73 1.82 -10.30
N GLU A 198 20.17 0.99 -11.19
CA GLU A 198 20.75 0.73 -12.51
C GLU A 198 20.75 1.99 -13.39
N LYS A 199 19.65 2.78 -13.35
CA LYS A 199 19.53 4.04 -14.11
C LYS A 199 20.36 5.17 -13.50
N TRP A 200 20.48 5.23 -12.18
CA TRP A 200 21.19 6.28 -11.44
C TRP A 200 22.21 5.72 -10.44
N PRO A 201 23.27 5.05 -10.90
CA PRO A 201 24.20 4.30 -10.02
C PRO A 201 24.98 5.18 -9.03
N ARG A 202 25.06 6.51 -9.29
CA ARG A 202 25.81 7.45 -8.46
C ARG A 202 25.20 7.72 -7.09
N TYR A 203 23.91 7.34 -6.88
CA TYR A 203 23.17 7.67 -5.66
C TYR A 203 23.10 6.50 -4.66
N GLY A 204 23.32 5.25 -5.07
CA GLY A 204 23.29 4.07 -4.19
C GLY A 204 21.89 3.64 -3.76
N PHE A 205 20.90 3.77 -4.64
CA PHE A 205 19.49 3.43 -4.34
C PHE A 205 19.27 1.95 -4.05
N ASP A 206 20.12 1.07 -4.53
CA ASP A 206 20.15 -0.36 -4.21
C ASP A 206 20.43 -0.64 -2.72
N THR A 207 21.24 0.21 -2.10
CA THR A 207 21.62 0.07 -0.69
C THR A 207 20.60 0.69 0.25
N HIS A 208 20.37 2.00 0.12
CA HIS A 208 19.56 2.75 1.08
C HIS A 208 18.12 3.01 0.62
N LYS A 209 17.70 2.48 -0.52
CA LYS A 209 16.32 2.58 -1.05
C LYS A 209 15.76 4.02 -1.06
N GLY A 210 16.61 5.01 -1.25
CA GLY A 210 16.27 6.43 -1.30
C GLY A 210 16.15 7.14 0.07
N TYR A 211 16.41 6.46 1.19
CA TYR A 211 16.42 7.09 2.51
C TYR A 211 17.59 8.09 2.64
N GLY A 212 17.42 9.12 3.46
CA GLY A 212 18.35 10.22 3.67
C GLY A 212 19.59 9.84 4.50
N THR A 213 20.29 8.78 4.10
CA THR A 213 21.57 8.41 4.71
C THR A 213 22.64 9.47 4.40
N THR A 214 23.71 9.51 5.19
CA THR A 214 24.85 10.40 4.96
C THR A 214 25.40 10.24 3.54
N ALA A 215 25.52 9.00 3.05
CA ALA A 215 25.99 8.71 1.70
C ALA A 215 25.06 9.28 0.62
N HIS A 216 23.74 9.11 0.80
CA HIS A 216 22.75 9.63 -0.14
C HIS A 216 22.75 11.16 -0.19
N VAL A 217 22.76 11.82 0.98
CA VAL A 217 22.83 13.29 1.06
C VAL A 217 24.12 13.82 0.44
N ALA A 218 25.26 13.14 0.65
CA ALA A 218 26.52 13.51 0.03
C ALA A 218 26.47 13.38 -1.51
N ALA A 219 25.84 12.30 -2.02
CA ALA A 219 25.66 12.12 -3.45
C ALA A 219 24.75 13.22 -4.05
N ILE A 220 23.65 13.58 -3.38
CA ILE A 220 22.77 14.67 -3.82
C ILE A 220 23.53 16.00 -3.86
N ARG A 221 24.33 16.31 -2.85
CA ARG A 221 25.16 17.54 -2.83
C ARG A 221 26.21 17.57 -3.96
N LYS A 222 26.78 16.42 -4.28
CA LYS A 222 27.85 16.31 -5.30
C LYS A 222 27.31 16.35 -6.72
N TYR A 223 26.19 15.66 -6.99
CA TYR A 223 25.69 15.42 -8.34
C TYR A 223 24.38 16.15 -8.66
N GLY A 224 23.79 16.86 -7.70
CA GLY A 224 22.44 17.38 -7.79
C GLY A 224 21.38 16.29 -7.59
N PRO A 225 20.11 16.64 -7.48
CA PRO A 225 19.01 15.67 -7.46
C PRO A 225 18.70 15.15 -8.87
N CYS A 226 18.45 13.85 -9.02
CA CYS A 226 17.93 13.27 -10.26
C CYS A 226 16.39 13.29 -10.29
N GLU A 227 15.83 12.82 -11.40
CA GLU A 227 14.39 12.81 -11.71
C GLU A 227 13.51 12.21 -10.60
N ILE A 228 13.97 11.16 -9.89
CA ILE A 228 13.18 10.49 -8.87
C ILE A 228 13.34 11.08 -7.46
N HIS A 229 14.09 12.16 -7.29
CA HIS A 229 14.18 12.84 -6.02
C HIS A 229 12.94 13.71 -5.76
N ARG A 230 12.49 13.74 -4.51
CA ARG A 230 11.36 14.54 -4.06
C ARG A 230 11.82 15.96 -3.78
N ARG A 231 11.48 16.87 -4.67
CA ARG A 231 11.93 18.26 -4.61
C ARG A 231 11.35 19.02 -3.40
N SER A 232 10.19 18.60 -2.90
CA SER A 232 9.55 19.17 -1.72
C SER A 232 10.17 18.75 -0.38
N PHE A 233 11.11 17.78 -0.38
CA PHE A 233 11.76 17.24 0.84
C PHE A 233 13.09 17.91 1.12
N GLU A 234 13.35 18.23 2.41
CA GLU A 234 14.70 18.65 2.81
C GLU A 234 15.69 17.47 2.80
N PRO A 235 16.95 17.67 2.42
CA PRO A 235 17.60 18.94 2.06
C PRO A 235 17.44 19.35 0.58
N ILE A 236 16.72 18.57 -0.24
CA ILE A 236 16.62 18.81 -1.69
C ILE A 236 15.88 20.12 -1.95
N LYS A 237 14.78 20.37 -1.22
CA LYS A 237 14.00 21.59 -1.32
C LYS A 237 14.86 22.86 -1.26
N SER A 238 15.73 22.94 -0.26
CA SER A 238 16.65 24.07 -0.10
C SER A 238 17.71 24.13 -1.20
N LEU A 239 18.20 22.97 -1.67
CA LEU A 239 19.22 22.90 -2.71
C LEU A 239 18.73 23.38 -4.08
N VAL A 240 17.46 23.15 -4.41
CA VAL A 240 16.89 23.53 -5.72
C VAL A 240 15.98 24.76 -5.65
N GLY A 241 15.78 25.36 -4.47
CA GLY A 241 14.91 26.51 -4.29
C GLY A 241 13.44 26.20 -4.58
N TRP A 242 13.00 24.95 -4.34
CA TRP A 242 11.68 24.49 -4.75
C TRP A 242 10.54 25.20 -4.01
N THR A 243 9.56 25.69 -4.78
CA THR A 243 8.30 26.27 -4.28
C THR A 243 7.10 25.55 -4.90
N ARG A 244 6.06 25.34 -4.11
CA ARG A 244 4.83 24.69 -4.62
C ARG A 244 4.12 25.67 -5.55
N GLY A 245 3.96 25.33 -6.82
CA GLY A 245 3.27 26.15 -7.84
C GLY A 245 4.07 26.39 -9.11
N GLU A 246 5.37 26.08 -9.15
CA GLU A 246 6.23 26.31 -10.33
C GLU A 246 6.29 25.10 -11.31
N MET A 247 5.47 24.06 -11.12
CA MET A 247 5.42 22.87 -11.98
C MET A 247 4.61 23.06 -13.29
N GLY A 248 4.43 24.29 -13.75
CA GLY A 248 3.55 24.62 -14.91
C GLY A 248 4.21 25.31 -16.09
N SER A 249 5.54 25.44 -16.16
CA SER A 249 6.18 26.19 -17.26
C SER A 249 7.54 25.60 -17.67
N GLU A 250 7.55 24.36 -18.13
CA GLU A 250 8.59 23.90 -19.07
C GLU A 250 7.85 23.24 -20.23
N GLU A 251 7.73 24.01 -21.34
CA GLU A 251 7.35 23.54 -22.68
C GLU A 251 8.45 22.65 -23.27
#